data_57ba47f62c661c2e56f7aca2768bfd5a
#
_entry.id   57ba47f62c661c2e56f7aca2768bfd5a
#
_cell.length_a   1.000
_cell.length_b   1.000
_cell.length_c   1.000
_cell.angle_alpha   90.00
_cell.angle_beta   90.00
_cell.angle_gamma   90.00
#
_symmetry.space_group_name_H-M   'P 1'
#
loop_
_entity.id
_entity.type
_entity.pdbx_description
1 polymer ?
#
loop_
_entity_poly.entity_id
_entity_poly.type
_entity_poly.pdbx_seq_one_letter_code
_entity_poly.pdbx_strand_id
1 'polypeptide(L)'
;MLDKRTDLAGPGISTYEAVEKILPHNYESLLDVKRTQQAIYDVKEYIEKGLAKELNLMLVQVPLIVEASSGMNDMLDRDGSRTPVEFPCGLGLDIPIRASIVQAATKWKRWALQQFQCDVHEGINTDMRAVRKDYFLDHDHSAYVDQWDWEQVINEEDLTLSYLTDIVKKIWKVFVGAEKMVMDKYPELQDPRFPPLPEELHFIHAEEILAKYPDLPRKERETRIIEEYGAVFIYGIGWVLDDGYPHEMRAADYDDWVTPTIEKDGKLMHGL
;
A
#
# COMPACT_ATOMS: atom_id res chain seq x y z
N MET A 1 -13.62 24.61 -20.71
CA MET A 1 -13.00 23.30 -21.02
C MET A 1 -13.08 22.30 -19.85
N LEU A 2 -13.98 22.54 -18.88
CA LEU A 2 -14.24 21.67 -17.73
C LEU A 2 -15.42 20.71 -17.97
N ASP A 3 -16.06 20.82 -19.12
CA ASP A 3 -17.35 20.18 -19.41
C ASP A 3 -17.25 18.73 -19.93
N LYS A 4 -16.06 18.20 -20.11
CA LYS A 4 -15.84 16.80 -20.56
C LYS A 4 -15.52 15.83 -19.42
N ARG A 5 -15.53 16.28 -18.18
CA ARG A 5 -15.34 15.41 -17.00
C ARG A 5 -16.65 14.84 -16.44
N THR A 6 -17.78 15.27 -16.96
CA THR A 6 -19.09 14.68 -16.63
C THR A 6 -19.19 13.21 -17.00
N ASP A 7 -18.34 12.74 -17.92
CA ASP A 7 -18.35 11.34 -18.36
C ASP A 7 -17.85 10.36 -17.29
N LEU A 8 -16.99 10.83 -16.39
CA LEU A 8 -16.42 10.00 -15.30
C LEU A 8 -17.32 9.97 -14.06
N ALA A 9 -18.06 11.05 -13.80
CA ALA A 9 -18.97 11.15 -12.65
C ALA A 9 -20.42 10.72 -12.97
N GLY A 10 -20.71 10.40 -14.22
CA GLY A 10 -22.07 10.22 -14.73
C GLY A 10 -22.79 11.55 -15.01
N PRO A 11 -23.75 11.56 -15.93
CA PRO A 11 -24.49 12.78 -16.29
C PRO A 11 -25.25 13.33 -15.09
N GLY A 12 -24.97 14.59 -14.73
CA GLY A 12 -25.69 15.35 -13.73
C GLY A 12 -25.12 15.35 -12.33
N ILE A 13 -23.95 14.72 -12.07
CA ILE A 13 -23.29 14.82 -10.77
C ILE A 13 -22.17 15.86 -10.86
N SER A 14 -22.24 16.91 -10.02
CA SER A 14 -21.15 17.87 -9.88
C SER A 14 -19.93 17.22 -9.20
N THR A 15 -18.72 17.76 -9.45
CA THR A 15 -17.51 17.30 -8.75
C THR A 15 -17.66 17.40 -7.23
N TYR A 16 -18.40 18.38 -6.76
CA TYR A 16 -18.67 18.59 -5.33
C TYR A 16 -19.56 17.46 -4.77
N GLU A 17 -20.66 17.13 -5.45
CA GLU A 17 -21.52 16.01 -5.07
C GLU A 17 -20.81 14.65 -5.11
N ALA A 18 -19.87 14.48 -6.05
CA ALA A 18 -19.05 13.27 -6.10
C ALA A 18 -18.12 13.16 -4.89
N VAL A 19 -17.50 14.28 -4.47
CA VAL A 19 -16.63 14.32 -3.28
C VAL A 19 -17.45 14.04 -2.00
N GLU A 20 -18.65 14.63 -1.86
CA GLU A 20 -19.51 14.35 -0.70
C GLU A 20 -19.91 12.87 -0.59
N LYS A 21 -20.03 12.16 -1.72
CA LYS A 21 -20.31 10.71 -1.71
C LYS A 21 -19.11 9.87 -1.27
N ILE A 22 -17.91 10.38 -1.45
CA ILE A 22 -16.66 9.70 -1.07
C ILE A 22 -16.39 9.85 0.42
N LEU A 23 -16.62 11.05 0.98
CA LEU A 23 -16.34 11.30 2.38
C LEU A 23 -17.32 10.55 3.31
N PRO A 24 -16.87 10.03 4.45
CA PRO A 24 -17.73 9.49 5.48
C PRO A 24 -18.71 10.56 5.99
N HIS A 25 -19.96 10.16 6.28
CA HIS A 25 -20.93 11.07 6.85
C HIS A 25 -20.46 11.61 8.21
N ASN A 26 -20.60 12.92 8.41
CA ASN A 26 -20.19 13.61 9.64
C ASN A 26 -18.69 13.45 9.94
N TYR A 27 -17.85 13.30 8.91
CA TYR A 27 -16.41 13.29 9.11
C TYR A 27 -15.92 14.65 9.59
N GLU A 28 -15.27 14.64 10.74
CA GLU A 28 -14.54 15.80 11.28
C GLU A 28 -13.09 15.39 11.54
N SER A 29 -12.16 16.18 11.05
CA SER A 29 -10.75 15.95 11.32
C SER A 29 -10.43 16.20 12.79
N LEU A 30 -9.76 15.26 13.45
CA LEU A 30 -9.33 15.38 14.83
C LEU A 30 -8.18 16.39 15.01
N LEU A 31 -7.44 16.66 13.95
CA LEU A 31 -6.38 17.67 13.93
C LEU A 31 -6.73 18.81 12.97
N ASP A 32 -6.29 20.02 13.30
CA ASP A 32 -6.32 21.12 12.33
C ASP A 32 -5.39 20.83 11.14
N VAL A 33 -5.55 21.59 10.04
CA VAL A 33 -4.81 21.38 8.78
C VAL A 33 -3.29 21.42 8.98
N LYS A 34 -2.79 22.34 9.83
CA LYS A 34 -1.35 22.46 10.08
C LYS A 34 -0.81 21.27 10.86
N ARG A 35 -1.51 20.84 11.91
CA ARG A 35 -1.13 19.69 12.71
C ARG A 35 -1.25 18.38 11.93
N THR A 36 -2.25 18.28 11.05
CA THR A 36 -2.37 17.12 10.13
C THR A 36 -1.15 17.01 9.23
N GLN A 37 -0.70 18.11 8.60
CA GLN A 37 0.50 18.09 7.77
C GLN A 37 1.76 17.71 8.57
N GLN A 38 1.88 18.22 9.80
CA GLN A 38 3.01 17.85 10.66
C GLN A 38 2.95 16.38 11.07
N ALA A 39 1.79 15.84 11.38
CA ALA A 39 1.62 14.43 11.73
C ALA A 39 1.97 13.50 10.56
N ILE A 40 1.53 13.84 9.34
CA ILE A 40 1.92 13.10 8.13
C ILE A 40 3.44 13.08 7.95
N TYR A 41 4.10 14.23 8.10
CA TYR A 41 5.56 14.32 8.01
C TYR A 41 6.25 13.46 9.07
N ASP A 42 5.83 13.56 10.32
CA ASP A 42 6.44 12.81 11.43
C ASP A 42 6.31 11.29 11.24
N VAL A 43 5.14 10.81 10.81
CA VAL A 43 4.91 9.39 10.53
C VAL A 43 5.80 8.92 9.37
N LYS A 44 5.84 9.68 8.28
CA LYS A 44 6.66 9.35 7.12
C LYS A 44 8.13 9.28 7.48
N GLU A 45 8.64 10.28 8.18
CA GLU A 45 10.04 10.34 8.60
C GLU A 45 10.40 9.18 9.55
N TYR A 46 9.53 8.88 10.51
CA TYR A 46 9.76 7.82 11.49
C TYR A 46 9.85 6.44 10.80
N ILE A 47 8.87 6.12 9.95
CA ILE A 47 8.81 4.83 9.27
C ILE A 47 9.95 4.70 8.25
N GLU A 48 10.21 5.74 7.45
CA GLU A 48 11.29 5.74 6.46
C GLU A 48 12.64 5.43 7.10
N LYS A 49 12.99 6.14 8.18
CA LYS A 49 14.24 5.93 8.92
C LYS A 49 14.27 4.58 9.65
N GLY A 50 13.12 4.17 10.20
CA GLY A 50 12.97 2.89 10.88
C GLY A 50 13.21 1.72 9.94
N LEU A 51 12.55 1.70 8.80
CA LEU A 51 12.75 0.67 7.77
C LEU A 51 14.17 0.64 7.24
N ALA A 52 14.75 1.81 6.93
CA ALA A 52 16.11 1.91 6.47
C ALA A 52 17.11 1.28 7.46
N LYS A 53 16.92 1.52 8.75
CA LYS A 53 17.76 0.97 9.81
C LYS A 53 17.54 -0.54 10.03
N GLU A 54 16.31 -0.98 10.18
CA GLU A 54 16.00 -2.37 10.55
C GLU A 54 16.26 -3.35 9.40
N LEU A 55 16.17 -2.89 8.14
CA LEU A 55 16.31 -3.72 6.94
C LEU A 55 17.61 -3.43 6.16
N ASN A 56 18.51 -2.59 6.66
CA ASN A 56 19.75 -2.20 5.97
C ASN A 56 19.48 -1.62 4.57
N LEU A 57 18.63 -0.59 4.48
CA LEU A 57 18.23 0.03 3.24
C LEU A 57 18.82 1.42 3.06
N MET A 58 19.33 1.71 1.88
CA MET A 58 19.73 3.06 1.48
C MET A 58 18.49 3.86 1.06
N LEU A 59 18.34 5.09 1.57
CA LEU A 59 17.27 6.00 1.14
C LEU A 59 17.62 6.60 -0.23
N VAL A 60 16.76 6.38 -1.22
CA VAL A 60 16.98 6.83 -2.60
C VAL A 60 15.73 7.52 -3.16
N GLN A 61 15.96 8.40 -4.14
CA GLN A 61 14.88 9.02 -4.89
C GLN A 61 14.45 8.12 -6.05
N VAL A 62 13.17 7.85 -6.16
CA VAL A 62 12.58 7.12 -7.27
C VAL A 62 12.00 8.11 -8.29
N PRO A 63 12.10 7.85 -9.60
CA PRO A 63 11.49 8.71 -10.60
C PRO A 63 9.96 8.66 -10.52
N LEU A 64 9.32 9.82 -10.52
CA LEU A 64 7.86 9.94 -10.68
C LEU A 64 7.45 9.72 -12.15
N ILE A 65 8.33 10.06 -13.08
CA ILE A 65 8.07 10.01 -14.52
C ILE A 65 9.19 9.21 -15.17
N VAL A 66 8.80 8.28 -16.03
CA VAL A 66 9.72 7.47 -16.82
C VAL A 66 9.36 7.59 -18.31
N GLU A 67 10.30 7.29 -19.19
CA GLU A 67 10.02 7.14 -20.62
C GLU A 67 9.12 5.90 -20.82
N ALA A 68 8.02 6.05 -21.57
CA ALA A 68 6.95 5.05 -21.63
C ALA A 68 7.41 3.70 -22.21
N SER A 69 8.36 3.69 -23.17
CA SER A 69 8.88 2.44 -23.76
C SER A 69 10.02 1.80 -22.96
N SER A 70 10.52 2.47 -21.91
CA SER A 70 11.62 1.96 -21.07
C SER A 70 11.29 0.66 -20.33
N GLY A 71 10.01 0.35 -20.14
CA GLY A 71 9.55 -0.78 -19.36
C GLY A 71 9.69 -0.60 -17.84
N MET A 72 10.09 0.60 -17.38
CA MET A 72 10.33 0.87 -15.95
C MET A 72 9.06 1.16 -15.15
N ASN A 73 7.94 1.43 -15.81
CA ASN A 73 6.65 1.55 -15.15
C ASN A 73 6.02 0.16 -15.00
N ASP A 74 5.51 -0.16 -13.82
CA ASP A 74 4.83 -1.44 -13.61
C ASP A 74 3.44 -1.43 -14.23
N MET A 75 3.04 -2.56 -14.78
CA MET A 75 1.64 -2.83 -15.10
C MET A 75 0.96 -3.45 -13.90
N LEU A 76 -0.12 -2.83 -13.43
CA LEU A 76 -0.82 -3.27 -12.22
C LEU A 76 -1.76 -4.45 -12.47
N ASP A 77 -2.26 -4.59 -13.70
CA ASP A 77 -3.13 -5.69 -14.09
C ASP A 77 -2.58 -6.44 -15.31
N ARG A 78 -2.72 -7.75 -15.30
CA ARG A 78 -2.27 -8.61 -16.40
C ARG A 78 -3.09 -8.41 -17.69
N ASP A 79 -4.34 -7.98 -17.55
CA ASP A 79 -5.26 -7.73 -18.68
C ASP A 79 -5.09 -6.32 -19.30
N GLY A 80 -4.24 -5.45 -18.70
CA GLY A 80 -4.01 -4.09 -19.16
C GLY A 80 -5.20 -3.15 -18.94
N SER A 81 -6.15 -3.49 -18.07
CA SER A 81 -7.32 -2.68 -17.77
C SER A 81 -6.97 -1.36 -17.09
N ARG A 82 -5.87 -1.35 -16.32
CA ARG A 82 -5.36 -0.16 -15.63
C ARG A 82 -4.14 0.39 -16.33
N THR A 83 -4.34 1.51 -17.03
CA THR A 83 -3.31 2.14 -17.85
C THR A 83 -2.65 3.32 -17.13
N PRO A 84 -1.35 3.58 -17.34
CA PRO A 84 -0.69 4.75 -16.78
C PRO A 84 -1.20 6.05 -17.40
N VAL A 85 -0.94 7.16 -16.74
CA VAL A 85 -1.07 8.49 -17.33
C VAL A 85 0.15 8.75 -18.21
N GLU A 86 -0.08 8.91 -19.50
CA GLU A 86 0.98 9.21 -20.47
C GLU A 86 0.78 10.55 -21.17
N PHE A 87 1.87 11.20 -21.51
CA PHE A 87 1.86 12.48 -22.19
C PHE A 87 3.11 12.68 -23.03
N PRO A 88 3.04 13.47 -24.13
CA PRO A 88 4.23 13.84 -24.88
C PRO A 88 5.06 14.85 -24.11
N CYS A 89 6.39 14.74 -24.19
CA CYS A 89 7.33 15.70 -23.64
C CYS A 89 8.52 15.93 -24.59
N GLY A 90 9.37 16.90 -24.28
CA GLY A 90 10.50 17.23 -25.12
C GLY A 90 10.16 18.20 -26.25
N LEU A 91 9.49 19.32 -25.92
CA LEU A 91 9.23 20.40 -26.90
C LEU A 91 10.53 20.84 -27.58
N GLY A 92 10.52 20.83 -28.92
CA GLY A 92 11.70 21.18 -29.73
C GLY A 92 12.62 19.99 -30.06
N LEU A 93 12.27 18.76 -29.63
CA LEU A 93 12.95 17.57 -30.14
C LEU A 93 12.38 17.14 -31.49
N ASP A 94 13.23 16.65 -32.36
CA ASP A 94 12.83 16.12 -33.70
C ASP A 94 11.98 14.84 -33.53
N ILE A 95 12.19 14.11 -32.45
CA ILE A 95 11.42 12.89 -32.09
C ILE A 95 10.72 13.13 -30.77
N PRO A 96 9.37 13.09 -30.71
CA PRO A 96 8.65 13.26 -29.49
C PRO A 96 8.93 12.10 -28.54
N ILE A 97 9.26 12.42 -27.29
CA ILE A 97 9.37 11.45 -26.19
C ILE A 97 7.99 11.29 -25.54
N ARG A 98 7.58 10.07 -25.31
CA ARG A 98 6.37 9.76 -24.56
C ARG A 98 6.75 9.45 -23.10
N ALA A 99 6.25 10.24 -22.20
CA ALA A 99 6.47 10.06 -20.76
C ALA A 99 5.28 9.35 -20.12
N SER A 100 5.56 8.58 -19.09
CA SER A 100 4.58 7.84 -18.30
C SER A 100 4.76 8.19 -16.83
N ILE A 101 3.68 8.55 -16.13
CA ILE A 101 3.70 8.68 -14.67
C ILE A 101 3.63 7.27 -14.09
N VAL A 102 4.49 6.99 -13.12
CA VAL A 102 4.58 5.65 -12.54
C VAL A 102 3.30 5.27 -11.79
N GLN A 103 2.91 4.00 -11.90
CA GLN A 103 1.82 3.36 -11.15
C GLN A 103 2.38 2.57 -9.97
N ALA A 104 3.58 2.01 -10.14
CA ALA A 104 4.44 1.38 -9.14
C ALA A 104 5.88 1.37 -9.66
N ALA A 105 6.86 1.18 -8.81
CA ALA A 105 8.28 1.32 -9.14
C ALA A 105 9.09 0.04 -8.89
N THR A 106 8.46 -1.14 -8.84
CA THR A 106 9.14 -2.41 -8.56
C THR A 106 10.23 -2.74 -9.58
N LYS A 107 9.93 -2.60 -10.87
CA LYS A 107 10.91 -2.85 -11.95
C LYS A 107 12.09 -1.88 -11.86
N TRP A 108 11.81 -0.59 -11.62
CA TRP A 108 12.85 0.41 -11.44
C TRP A 108 13.74 0.08 -10.23
N LYS A 109 13.15 -0.28 -9.09
CA LYS A 109 13.90 -0.61 -7.88
C LYS A 109 14.82 -1.82 -8.09
N ARG A 110 14.33 -2.89 -8.72
CA ARG A 110 15.14 -4.08 -9.05
C ARG A 110 16.32 -3.72 -9.97
N TRP A 111 16.09 -2.87 -10.97
CA TRP A 111 17.17 -2.33 -11.79
C TRP A 111 18.14 -1.47 -10.98
N ALA A 112 17.62 -0.63 -10.10
CA ALA A 112 18.41 0.26 -9.26
C ALA A 112 19.32 -0.51 -8.26
N LEU A 113 18.86 -1.60 -7.67
CA LEU A 113 19.69 -2.49 -6.83
C LEU A 113 20.99 -2.89 -7.55
N GLN A 114 20.88 -3.26 -8.83
CA GLN A 114 22.05 -3.61 -9.64
C GLN A 114 22.94 -2.40 -9.92
N GLN A 115 22.34 -1.24 -10.26
CA GLN A 115 23.11 -0.02 -10.53
C GLN A 115 23.86 0.51 -9.30
N PHE A 116 23.25 0.37 -8.14
CA PHE A 116 23.85 0.76 -6.86
C PHE A 116 24.78 -0.31 -6.28
N GLN A 117 24.90 -1.46 -6.96
CA GLN A 117 25.76 -2.57 -6.54
C GLN A 117 25.47 -3.02 -5.09
N CYS A 118 24.18 -3.11 -4.73
CA CYS A 118 23.78 -3.57 -3.42
C CYS A 118 24.25 -5.01 -3.18
N ASP A 119 24.89 -5.23 -2.04
CA ASP A 119 25.28 -6.56 -1.59
C ASP A 119 24.06 -7.35 -1.08
N VAL A 120 24.24 -8.64 -0.84
CA VAL A 120 23.21 -9.49 -0.24
C VAL A 120 22.82 -8.93 1.14
N HIS A 121 21.53 -8.86 1.40
CA HIS A 121 20.89 -8.23 2.58
C HIS A 121 21.08 -6.71 2.66
N GLU A 122 21.51 -6.08 1.57
CA GLU A 122 21.37 -4.64 1.37
C GLU A 122 20.19 -4.34 0.43
N GLY A 123 19.67 -3.13 0.51
CA GLY A 123 18.58 -2.71 -0.33
C GLY A 123 18.39 -1.21 -0.41
N ILE A 124 17.29 -0.83 -1.02
CA ILE A 124 16.87 0.57 -1.17
C ILE A 124 15.47 0.78 -0.62
N ASN A 125 15.24 1.94 -0.04
CA ASN A 125 13.92 2.42 0.36
C ASN A 125 13.63 3.76 -0.33
N THR A 126 12.43 3.90 -0.85
CA THR A 126 12.01 5.09 -1.60
C THR A 126 10.73 5.68 -1.00
N ASP A 127 10.59 7.00 -1.07
CA ASP A 127 9.31 7.69 -0.93
C ASP A 127 8.63 7.69 -2.31
N MET A 128 8.07 6.55 -2.70
CA MET A 128 7.46 6.34 -4.02
C MET A 128 6.12 7.07 -4.11
N ARG A 129 5.96 7.87 -5.16
CA ARG A 129 4.71 8.56 -5.49
C ARG A 129 4.19 8.08 -6.84
N ALA A 130 2.90 7.78 -6.90
CA ALA A 130 2.30 7.19 -8.08
C ALA A 130 0.92 7.78 -8.38
N VAL A 131 0.47 7.64 -9.63
CA VAL A 131 -0.88 8.00 -10.04
C VAL A 131 -1.58 6.79 -10.64
N ARG A 132 -2.69 6.40 -10.05
CA ARG A 132 -3.53 5.26 -10.42
C ARG A 132 -4.89 5.77 -10.89
N LYS A 133 -4.98 6.27 -12.12
CA LYS A 133 -6.16 6.96 -12.66
C LYS A 133 -7.39 6.10 -12.85
N ASP A 134 -7.21 4.79 -13.05
CA ASP A 134 -8.29 3.84 -13.36
C ASP A 134 -8.76 3.04 -12.13
N TYR A 135 -8.39 3.48 -10.93
CA TYR A 135 -8.91 2.94 -9.67
C TYR A 135 -10.21 3.64 -9.28
N PHE A 136 -11.08 2.92 -8.58
CA PHE A 136 -12.23 3.54 -7.94
C PHE A 136 -11.77 4.46 -6.80
N LEU A 137 -12.55 5.50 -6.54
CA LEU A 137 -12.30 6.46 -5.47
C LEU A 137 -13.38 6.29 -4.41
N ASP A 138 -12.95 6.17 -3.16
CA ASP A 138 -13.82 6.14 -2.00
C ASP A 138 -13.12 6.79 -0.78
N HIS A 139 -13.59 6.53 0.43
CA HIS A 139 -13.08 7.19 1.63
C HIS A 139 -11.63 6.80 2.00
N ASP A 140 -11.13 5.69 1.50
CA ASP A 140 -9.78 5.17 1.75
C ASP A 140 -8.95 4.92 0.47
N HIS A 141 -9.52 5.17 -0.71
CA HIS A 141 -8.80 5.05 -1.99
C HIS A 141 -8.66 6.39 -2.71
N SER A 142 -7.44 6.71 -3.11
CA SER A 142 -7.08 7.90 -3.86
C SER A 142 -6.42 7.54 -5.19
N ALA A 143 -6.58 8.41 -6.20
CA ALA A 143 -5.82 8.30 -7.44
C ALA A 143 -4.33 8.60 -7.26
N TYR A 144 -3.96 9.33 -6.20
CA TYR A 144 -2.59 9.54 -5.78
C TYR A 144 -2.21 8.53 -4.70
N VAL A 145 -1.08 7.88 -4.88
CA VAL A 145 -0.54 6.89 -3.95
C VAL A 145 0.87 7.31 -3.54
N ASP A 146 1.16 7.14 -2.28
CA ASP A 146 2.40 7.51 -1.61
C ASP A 146 2.80 6.33 -0.72
N GLN A 147 3.96 5.72 -0.97
CA GLN A 147 4.37 4.45 -0.34
C GLN A 147 5.81 4.50 0.15
N TRP A 148 6.08 3.93 1.33
CA TRP A 148 7.42 3.47 1.69
C TRP A 148 7.68 2.19 0.89
N ASP A 149 8.36 2.33 -0.22
CA ASP A 149 8.50 1.28 -1.21
C ASP A 149 9.96 0.81 -1.27
N TRP A 150 10.23 -0.41 -0.86
CA TRP A 150 11.57 -0.93 -0.68
C TRP A 150 11.81 -2.24 -1.43
N GLU A 151 13.08 -2.51 -1.73
CA GLU A 151 13.57 -3.76 -2.30
C GLU A 151 14.90 -4.12 -1.64
N GLN A 152 15.14 -5.39 -1.39
CA GLN A 152 16.37 -5.91 -0.80
C GLN A 152 16.90 -7.09 -1.61
N VAL A 153 18.24 -7.18 -1.72
CA VAL A 153 18.88 -8.34 -2.33
C VAL A 153 18.95 -9.48 -1.33
N ILE A 154 18.47 -10.66 -1.72
CA ILE A 154 18.52 -11.87 -0.91
C ILE A 154 19.13 -13.04 -1.70
N ASN A 155 19.62 -14.05 -1.00
CA ASN A 155 20.06 -15.31 -1.61
C ASN A 155 18.87 -16.26 -1.84
N GLU A 156 19.09 -17.29 -2.65
CA GLU A 156 18.11 -18.34 -2.86
C GLU A 156 17.81 -19.11 -1.55
N GLU A 157 18.81 -19.27 -0.70
CA GLU A 157 18.68 -19.93 0.60
C GLU A 157 17.79 -19.15 1.60
N ASP A 158 17.61 -17.83 1.37
CA ASP A 158 16.72 -16.97 2.18
C ASP A 158 15.24 -17.12 1.79
N LEU A 159 14.91 -17.83 0.72
CA LEU A 159 13.53 -18.09 0.28
C LEU A 159 12.84 -19.08 1.22
N THR A 160 12.67 -18.67 2.48
CA THR A 160 12.08 -19.47 3.56
C THR A 160 11.06 -18.68 4.35
N LEU A 161 10.07 -19.37 4.92
CA LEU A 161 9.11 -18.76 5.81
C LEU A 161 9.78 -18.13 7.05
N SER A 162 10.88 -18.72 7.52
CA SER A 162 11.64 -18.15 8.66
C SER A 162 12.21 -16.79 8.32
N TYR A 163 12.83 -16.63 7.14
CA TYR A 163 13.36 -15.35 6.69
C TYR A 163 12.25 -14.32 6.50
N LEU A 164 11.15 -14.70 5.82
CA LEU A 164 9.99 -13.82 5.63
C LEU A 164 9.46 -13.32 6.98
N THR A 165 9.24 -14.22 7.94
CA THR A 165 8.72 -13.84 9.26
C THR A 165 9.68 -12.93 10.03
N ASP A 166 10.99 -13.11 9.90
CA ASP A 166 11.97 -12.24 10.54
C ASP A 166 11.97 -10.83 9.93
N ILE A 167 11.86 -10.71 8.61
CA ILE A 167 11.71 -9.42 7.92
C ILE A 167 10.41 -8.72 8.35
N VAL A 168 9.29 -9.43 8.34
CA VAL A 168 7.98 -8.89 8.72
C VAL A 168 7.98 -8.42 10.18
N LYS A 169 8.59 -9.17 11.10
CA LYS A 169 8.73 -8.73 12.51
C LYS A 169 9.54 -7.45 12.66
N LYS A 170 10.60 -7.26 11.87
CA LYS A 170 11.37 -6.01 11.86
C LYS A 170 10.52 -4.83 11.38
N ILE A 171 9.73 -5.03 10.31
CA ILE A 171 8.80 -4.01 9.80
C ILE A 171 7.72 -3.70 10.85
N TRP A 172 7.11 -4.74 11.44
CA TRP A 172 6.09 -4.59 12.45
C TRP A 172 6.55 -3.79 13.67
N LYS A 173 7.75 -4.04 14.14
CA LYS A 173 8.38 -3.26 15.22
C LYS A 173 8.45 -1.76 14.88
N VAL A 174 8.72 -1.41 13.62
CA VAL A 174 8.72 -0.02 13.17
C VAL A 174 7.31 0.58 13.21
N PHE A 175 6.30 -0.17 12.81
CA PHE A 175 4.91 0.29 12.82
C PHE A 175 4.37 0.48 14.24
N VAL A 176 4.60 -0.46 15.14
CA VAL A 176 4.23 -0.32 16.56
C VAL A 176 4.94 0.88 17.20
N GLY A 177 6.20 1.09 16.85
CA GLY A 177 6.95 2.28 17.30
C GLY A 177 6.40 3.59 16.72
N ALA A 178 5.96 3.59 15.46
CA ALA A 178 5.35 4.75 14.82
C ALA A 178 3.99 5.09 15.48
N GLU A 179 3.14 4.08 15.71
CA GLU A 179 1.89 4.27 16.43
C GLU A 179 2.11 4.89 17.81
N LYS A 180 3.05 4.35 18.59
CA LYS A 180 3.39 4.90 19.90
C LYS A 180 3.85 6.36 19.80
N MET A 181 4.72 6.68 18.86
CA MET A 181 5.17 8.06 18.63
C MET A 181 3.99 8.98 18.29
N VAL A 182 3.04 8.50 17.44
CA VAL A 182 1.83 9.26 17.08
C VAL A 182 0.95 9.49 18.29
N MET A 183 0.67 8.47 19.09
CA MET A 183 -0.18 8.57 20.28
C MET A 183 0.43 9.49 21.35
N ASP A 184 1.76 9.49 21.49
CA ASP A 184 2.46 10.39 22.42
C ASP A 184 2.44 11.85 21.94
N LYS A 185 2.60 12.09 20.63
CA LYS A 185 2.72 13.44 20.05
C LYS A 185 1.38 14.07 19.69
N TYR A 186 0.39 13.25 19.37
CA TYR A 186 -0.95 13.63 18.90
C TYR A 186 -2.04 12.87 19.67
N PRO A 187 -2.18 13.13 20.99
CA PRO A 187 -3.13 12.38 21.83
C PRO A 187 -4.59 12.51 21.37
N GLU A 188 -4.92 13.55 20.57
CA GLU A 188 -6.25 13.71 19.96
C GLU A 188 -6.58 12.61 18.94
N LEU A 189 -5.58 11.92 18.41
CA LEU A 189 -5.78 10.79 17.49
C LEU A 189 -6.08 9.47 18.21
N GLN A 190 -6.03 9.45 19.54
CA GLN A 190 -6.44 8.28 20.31
C GLN A 190 -7.95 8.07 20.17
N ASP A 191 -8.33 7.04 19.45
CA ASP A 191 -9.72 6.66 19.24
C ASP A 191 -9.98 5.30 19.90
N PRO A 192 -10.90 5.19 20.88
CA PRO A 192 -11.16 3.94 21.57
C PRO A 192 -11.72 2.82 20.69
N ARG A 193 -12.14 3.14 19.46
CA ARG A 193 -12.55 2.15 18.46
C ARG A 193 -11.35 1.37 17.87
N PHE A 194 -10.16 1.97 17.92
CA PHE A 194 -8.92 1.33 17.48
C PHE A 194 -8.11 0.91 18.70
N PRO A 195 -8.06 -0.38 19.02
CA PRO A 195 -7.12 -0.87 20.02
C PRO A 195 -5.69 -0.63 19.52
N PRO A 196 -4.72 -0.42 20.42
CA PRO A 196 -3.32 -0.34 20.05
C PRO A 196 -2.90 -1.58 19.23
N LEU A 197 -1.96 -1.38 18.30
CA LEU A 197 -1.38 -2.48 17.56
C LEU A 197 -0.75 -3.49 18.54
N PRO A 198 -0.97 -4.81 18.36
CA PRO A 198 -0.34 -5.81 19.21
C PRO A 198 1.19 -5.75 19.08
N GLU A 199 1.90 -5.92 20.18
CA GLU A 199 3.38 -5.93 20.16
C GLU A 199 3.92 -7.03 19.25
N GLU A 200 3.25 -8.19 19.23
CA GLU A 200 3.58 -9.34 18.39
C GLU A 200 2.51 -9.53 17.32
N LEU A 201 2.95 -9.58 16.05
CA LEU A 201 2.08 -9.84 14.92
C LEU A 201 1.79 -11.35 14.82
N HIS A 202 0.53 -11.72 14.67
CA HIS A 202 0.14 -13.10 14.41
C HIS A 202 0.34 -13.47 12.93
N PHE A 203 0.98 -14.62 12.67
CA PHE A 203 1.19 -15.14 11.32
C PHE A 203 0.22 -16.29 11.05
N ILE A 204 -0.46 -16.26 9.91
CA ILE A 204 -1.44 -17.28 9.55
C ILE A 204 -1.39 -17.58 8.05
N HIS A 205 -1.42 -18.86 7.67
CA HIS A 205 -1.52 -19.24 6.28
C HIS A 205 -2.96 -19.08 5.77
N ALA A 206 -3.13 -18.66 4.51
CA ALA A 206 -4.45 -18.51 3.90
C ALA A 206 -5.30 -19.80 3.97
N GLU A 207 -4.67 -20.98 3.90
CA GLU A 207 -5.33 -22.28 4.07
C GLU A 207 -5.91 -22.47 5.47
N GLU A 208 -5.20 -22.02 6.51
CA GLU A 208 -5.70 -22.13 7.90
C GLU A 208 -6.93 -21.24 8.10
N ILE A 209 -6.96 -20.08 7.44
CA ILE A 209 -8.13 -19.18 7.46
C ILE A 209 -9.33 -19.85 6.77
N LEU A 210 -9.09 -20.47 5.60
CA LEU A 210 -10.12 -21.25 4.88
C LEU A 210 -10.64 -22.40 5.73
N ALA A 211 -9.75 -23.19 6.31
CA ALA A 211 -10.13 -24.33 7.16
C ALA A 211 -10.93 -23.91 8.40
N LYS A 212 -10.61 -22.74 8.98
CA LYS A 212 -11.30 -22.21 10.17
C LYS A 212 -12.69 -21.66 9.84
N TYR A 213 -12.86 -21.08 8.67
CA TYR A 213 -14.12 -20.42 8.24
C TYR A 213 -14.51 -20.80 6.80
N PRO A 214 -14.75 -22.10 6.50
CA PRO A 214 -14.92 -22.57 5.12
C PRO A 214 -16.14 -21.97 4.42
N ASP A 215 -17.20 -21.65 5.15
CA ASP A 215 -18.47 -21.16 4.62
C ASP A 215 -18.54 -19.62 4.49
N LEU A 216 -17.51 -18.89 4.96
CA LEU A 216 -17.52 -17.44 4.88
C LEU A 216 -16.81 -16.92 3.63
N PRO A 217 -17.28 -15.80 3.04
CA PRO A 217 -16.54 -15.06 2.02
C PRO A 217 -15.18 -14.58 2.56
N ARG A 218 -14.20 -14.38 1.66
CA ARG A 218 -12.83 -13.96 2.02
C ARG A 218 -12.78 -12.79 3.02
N LYS A 219 -13.43 -11.68 2.71
CA LYS A 219 -13.44 -10.49 3.60
C LYS A 219 -14.02 -10.76 4.99
N GLU A 220 -15.03 -11.61 5.09
CA GLU A 220 -15.58 -11.99 6.39
C GLU A 220 -14.63 -12.91 7.16
N ARG A 221 -13.88 -13.78 6.47
CA ARG A 221 -12.82 -14.60 7.07
C ARG A 221 -11.73 -13.71 7.70
N GLU A 222 -11.26 -12.71 6.96
CA GLU A 222 -10.28 -11.73 7.44
C GLU A 222 -10.82 -10.96 8.65
N THR A 223 -12.07 -10.50 8.60
CA THR A 223 -12.73 -9.84 9.73
C THR A 223 -12.69 -10.70 10.99
N ARG A 224 -13.05 -11.99 10.88
CA ARG A 224 -13.03 -12.91 12.05
C ARG A 224 -11.64 -13.11 12.62
N ILE A 225 -10.63 -13.22 11.75
CA ILE A 225 -9.24 -13.38 12.21
C ILE A 225 -8.76 -12.11 12.92
N ILE A 226 -9.10 -10.92 12.43
CA ILE A 226 -8.70 -9.67 13.07
C ILE A 226 -9.45 -9.44 14.39
N GLU A 227 -10.71 -9.80 14.47
CA GLU A 227 -11.46 -9.80 15.76
C GLU A 227 -10.78 -10.64 16.83
N GLU A 228 -10.09 -11.73 16.42
CA GLU A 228 -9.39 -12.64 17.33
C GLU A 228 -7.98 -12.15 17.71
N TYR A 229 -7.21 -11.62 16.74
CA TYR A 229 -5.79 -11.33 16.92
C TYR A 229 -5.42 -9.83 16.89
N GLY A 230 -6.34 -8.97 16.52
CA GLY A 230 -6.14 -7.52 16.39
C GLY A 230 -5.42 -7.12 15.10
N ALA A 231 -4.31 -7.79 14.77
CA ALA A 231 -3.59 -7.64 13.50
C ALA A 231 -2.95 -8.97 13.11
N VAL A 232 -2.89 -9.25 11.82
CA VAL A 232 -2.34 -10.51 11.31
C VAL A 232 -1.48 -10.28 10.07
N PHE A 233 -0.51 -11.16 9.84
CA PHE A 233 0.18 -11.31 8.58
C PHE A 233 -0.28 -12.59 7.91
N ILE A 234 -0.92 -12.45 6.74
CA ILE A 234 -1.44 -13.57 5.96
C ILE A 234 -0.42 -13.91 4.89
N TYR A 235 0.01 -15.17 4.83
CA TYR A 235 0.90 -15.64 3.78
C TYR A 235 0.25 -16.74 2.94
N GLY A 236 0.76 -16.92 1.70
CA GLY A 236 0.19 -17.85 0.74
C GLY A 236 -1.13 -17.38 0.11
N ILE A 237 -1.34 -16.07 0.00
CA ILE A 237 -2.59 -15.46 -0.47
C ILE A 237 -2.89 -15.83 -1.93
N GLY A 238 -1.88 -15.86 -2.79
CA GLY A 238 -2.02 -16.15 -4.22
C GLY A 238 -1.99 -17.64 -4.59
N TRP A 239 -1.72 -18.53 -3.64
CA TRP A 239 -1.74 -19.98 -3.86
C TRP A 239 -3.16 -20.52 -4.01
N VAL A 240 -3.31 -21.57 -4.81
CA VAL A 240 -4.58 -22.30 -4.90
C VAL A 240 -4.77 -23.10 -3.62
N LEU A 241 -5.84 -22.81 -2.89
CA LEU A 241 -6.20 -23.45 -1.63
C LEU A 241 -6.97 -24.77 -1.88
N ASP A 242 -7.29 -25.49 -0.82
CA ASP A 242 -7.99 -26.79 -0.89
C ASP A 242 -9.39 -26.71 -1.52
N ASP A 243 -10.02 -25.52 -1.51
CA ASP A 243 -11.31 -25.27 -2.20
C ASP A 243 -11.15 -25.05 -3.72
N GLY A 244 -9.92 -25.05 -4.24
CA GLY A 244 -9.60 -24.87 -5.66
C GLY A 244 -9.44 -23.41 -6.10
N TYR A 245 -9.51 -22.44 -5.16
CA TYR A 245 -9.36 -21.02 -5.43
C TYR A 245 -8.24 -20.40 -4.57
N PRO A 246 -7.55 -19.35 -5.03
CA PRO A 246 -6.66 -18.60 -4.16
C PRO A 246 -7.47 -17.75 -3.18
N HIS A 247 -6.85 -17.39 -2.05
CA HIS A 247 -7.46 -16.45 -1.11
C HIS A 247 -7.75 -15.11 -1.81
N GLU A 248 -6.81 -14.62 -2.63
CA GLU A 248 -7.02 -13.52 -3.56
C GLU A 248 -6.25 -13.78 -4.88
N MET A 249 -6.74 -13.22 -5.98
CA MET A 249 -6.10 -13.32 -7.30
C MET A 249 -4.83 -12.46 -7.37
N ARG A 250 -3.76 -12.97 -6.80
CA ARG A 250 -2.43 -12.35 -6.73
C ARG A 250 -1.35 -13.28 -7.27
N ALA A 251 -0.08 -12.85 -7.21
CA ALA A 251 1.05 -13.76 -7.41
C ALA A 251 1.05 -14.85 -6.33
N ALA A 252 1.57 -16.04 -6.64
CA ALA A 252 1.54 -17.18 -5.72
C ALA A 252 2.26 -16.88 -4.39
N ASP A 253 3.31 -16.09 -4.44
CA ASP A 253 4.15 -15.66 -3.32
C ASP A 253 3.73 -14.30 -2.72
N TYR A 254 2.49 -13.87 -2.99
CA TYR A 254 1.97 -12.63 -2.40
C TYR A 254 1.52 -12.87 -0.97
N ASP A 255 1.99 -12.01 -0.09
CA ASP A 255 1.69 -11.97 1.34
C ASP A 255 1.31 -10.54 1.73
N ASP A 256 0.48 -10.40 2.75
CA ASP A 256 0.06 -9.09 3.21
C ASP A 256 -0.35 -9.12 4.68
N TRP A 257 -0.40 -7.95 5.33
CA TRP A 257 -0.98 -7.82 6.66
C TRP A 257 -2.34 -7.17 6.61
N VAL A 258 -3.16 -7.50 7.59
CA VAL A 258 -4.49 -6.96 7.76
C VAL A 258 -4.63 -6.38 9.15
N THR A 259 -5.14 -5.15 9.22
CA THR A 259 -5.39 -4.41 10.45
C THR A 259 -6.83 -3.90 10.47
N PRO A 260 -7.37 -3.53 11.65
CA PRO A 260 -8.69 -2.92 11.73
C PRO A 260 -8.77 -1.60 10.93
N THR A 261 -9.87 -1.40 10.23
CA THR A 261 -10.21 -0.14 9.57
C THR A 261 -11.66 0.25 9.87
N ILE A 262 -12.07 1.47 9.56
CA ILE A 262 -13.43 1.96 9.80
C ILE A 262 -14.14 2.14 8.47
N GLU A 263 -15.33 1.54 8.35
CA GLU A 263 -16.23 1.77 7.23
C GLU A 263 -16.85 3.18 7.26
N LYS A 264 -17.37 3.58 6.10
CA LYS A 264 -18.06 4.86 5.91
C LYS A 264 -19.25 5.08 6.86
N ASP A 265 -19.88 4.03 7.35
CA ASP A 265 -20.98 4.07 8.33
C ASP A 265 -20.52 4.10 9.79
N GLY A 266 -19.20 4.14 10.03
CA GLY A 266 -18.59 4.19 11.35
C GLY A 266 -18.44 2.83 12.03
N LYS A 267 -18.78 1.72 11.36
CA LYS A 267 -18.49 0.38 11.86
C LYS A 267 -17.03 0.02 11.66
N LEU A 268 -16.51 -0.78 12.58
CA LEU A 268 -15.20 -1.37 12.41
C LEU A 268 -15.27 -2.39 11.27
N MET A 269 -14.52 -2.16 10.23
CA MET A 269 -14.30 -3.08 9.14
C MET A 269 -12.84 -3.55 9.15
N HIS A 270 -12.64 -4.73 8.64
CA HIS A 270 -11.35 -5.34 8.49
C HIS A 270 -11.21 -5.68 7.01
N GLY A 271 -10.16 -5.21 6.38
CA GLY A 271 -9.95 -5.48 4.97
C GLY A 271 -8.59 -5.04 4.47
N LEU A 272 -8.17 -5.72 3.45
CA LEU A 272 -7.05 -5.33 2.60
C LEU A 272 -7.45 -4.18 1.71
#